data_086b08a29586687a2886eb4deaed2db2
#
_entry.id   086b08a29586687a2886eb4deaed2db2
#
_cell.length_a   1.000
_cell.length_b   1.000
_cell.length_c   1.000
_cell.angle_alpha   90.00
_cell.angle_beta   90.00
_cell.angle_gamma   90.00
#
_symmetry.space_group_name_H-M   'P 1'
#
loop_
_entity.id
_entity.type
_entity.pdbx_description
1 polymer ?
#
loop_
_entity_poly.entity_id
_entity_poly.type
_entity_poly.pdbx_seq_one_letter_code
_entity_poly.pdbx_strand_id
1 'polypeptide(L)'
;MDVKIIYGSDTGNTDYVIETYLLNELSVHFDNVVQVDIYNIDPNEWLSNDLFIIGIPTWYDGELQSDWDDYIEDFKKLDFKGKTFAIFGLGDQIGYGEYFVDGIGILAEVILANGGQIIGHWPTEGYTFSESKALVDENHFFGLAIDEDNEDEMTFDRVRIWVEQLGNEVKELL
;
A
#
# COMPACT_ATOMS: atom_id res chain seq x y z
N MET A 1 -19.08 -2.91 -1.95
CA MET A 1 -17.91 -3.83 -1.87
C MET A 1 -17.17 -3.52 -0.60
N ASP A 2 -16.77 -4.54 0.11
CA ASP A 2 -16.07 -4.41 1.39
C ASP A 2 -14.56 -4.38 1.16
N VAL A 3 -13.87 -3.50 1.87
CA VAL A 3 -12.43 -3.29 1.78
C VAL A 3 -11.77 -3.62 3.11
N LYS A 4 -10.69 -4.36 3.06
CA LYS A 4 -9.85 -4.60 4.23
C LYS A 4 -8.50 -3.93 4.06
N ILE A 5 -8.15 -3.05 5.00
CA ILE A 5 -6.82 -2.44 5.09
C ILE A 5 -5.97 -3.31 6.02
N ILE A 6 -4.84 -3.82 5.51
CA ILE A 6 -3.86 -4.54 6.31
C ILE A 6 -2.57 -3.73 6.31
N TYR A 7 -2.06 -3.42 7.48
CA TYR A 7 -0.95 -2.48 7.61
C TYR A 7 0.01 -2.82 8.74
N GLY A 8 1.22 -2.31 8.65
CA GLY A 8 2.20 -2.31 9.74
C GLY A 8 2.70 -0.89 9.99
N SER A 9 2.98 -0.59 11.25
CA SER A 9 3.47 0.74 11.66
C SER A 9 4.35 0.62 12.89
N ASP A 10 5.58 1.16 12.82
CA ASP A 10 6.49 1.19 13.98
C ASP A 10 6.41 2.52 14.74
N THR A 11 6.26 3.63 14.03
CA THR A 11 6.24 5.00 14.61
C THR A 11 4.86 5.64 14.63
N GLY A 12 3.84 4.97 14.09
CA GLY A 12 2.48 5.48 14.00
C GLY A 12 2.18 6.33 12.76
N ASN A 13 3.12 6.53 11.85
CA ASN A 13 2.86 7.33 10.63
C ASN A 13 1.89 6.65 9.68
N THR A 14 1.99 5.32 9.52
CA THR A 14 1.04 4.57 8.69
C THR A 14 -0.36 4.62 9.29
N ASP A 15 -0.49 4.40 10.60
CA ASP A 15 -1.74 4.56 11.34
C ASP A 15 -2.34 5.96 11.14
N TYR A 16 -1.50 6.99 11.29
CA TYR A 16 -1.91 8.37 11.15
C TYR A 16 -2.51 8.65 9.75
N VAL A 17 -1.87 8.17 8.70
CA VAL A 17 -2.36 8.32 7.32
C VAL A 17 -3.70 7.59 7.14
N ILE A 18 -3.84 6.38 7.69
CA ILE A 18 -5.08 5.61 7.61
C ILE A 18 -6.21 6.35 8.32
N GLU A 19 -6.01 6.69 9.58
CA GLU A 19 -7.06 7.28 10.43
C GLU A 19 -7.42 8.72 10.03
N THR A 20 -6.41 9.50 9.61
CA THR A 20 -6.63 10.91 9.30
C THR A 20 -7.21 11.13 7.90
N TYR A 21 -6.79 10.34 6.92
CA TYR A 21 -7.12 10.58 5.52
C TYR A 21 -7.84 9.41 4.85
N LEU A 22 -7.27 8.19 4.93
CA LEU A 22 -7.67 7.08 4.06
C LEU A 22 -9.08 6.57 4.37
N LEU A 23 -9.43 6.37 5.64
CA LEU A 23 -10.73 5.83 6.05
C LEU A 23 -11.89 6.70 5.58
N ASN A 24 -11.77 8.01 5.71
CA ASN A 24 -12.81 8.94 5.30
C ASN A 24 -13.03 8.92 3.78
N GLU A 25 -11.96 8.94 3.00
CA GLU A 25 -12.03 8.91 1.54
C GLU A 25 -12.57 7.57 1.03
N LEU A 26 -12.13 6.44 1.59
CA LEU A 26 -12.63 5.12 1.22
C LEU A 26 -14.13 4.95 1.50
N SER A 27 -14.63 5.52 2.59
CA SER A 27 -16.05 5.41 2.95
C SER A 27 -17.01 6.09 1.95
N VAL A 28 -16.49 6.95 1.08
CA VAL A 28 -17.25 7.55 -0.03
C VAL A 28 -17.51 6.56 -1.17
N HIS A 29 -16.61 5.61 -1.36
CA HIS A 29 -16.62 4.70 -2.51
C HIS A 29 -16.96 3.24 -2.16
N PHE A 30 -16.78 2.85 -0.89
CA PHE A 30 -16.92 1.46 -0.43
C PHE A 30 -17.87 1.35 0.76
N ASP A 31 -18.57 0.21 0.85
CA ASP A 31 -19.65 0.03 1.85
C ASP A 31 -19.10 -0.18 3.28
N ASN A 32 -18.12 -1.08 3.42
CA ASN A 32 -17.48 -1.38 4.69
C ASN A 32 -15.97 -1.32 4.52
N VAL A 33 -15.33 -0.55 5.38
CA VAL A 33 -13.87 -0.43 5.43
C VAL A 33 -13.40 -0.84 6.82
N VAL A 34 -12.58 -1.88 6.90
CA VAL A 34 -12.04 -2.41 8.15
C VAL A 34 -10.52 -2.37 8.09
N GLN A 35 -9.88 -1.95 9.18
CA GLN A 35 -8.43 -1.97 9.30
C GLN A 35 -7.97 -3.08 10.25
N VAL A 36 -6.87 -3.75 9.88
CA VAL A 36 -6.26 -4.83 10.63
C VAL A 36 -4.74 -4.62 10.67
N ASP A 37 -4.17 -4.60 11.87
CA ASP A 37 -2.74 -4.57 12.04
C ASP A 37 -2.13 -5.93 11.65
N ILE A 38 -1.03 -5.92 10.90
CA ILE A 38 -0.33 -7.14 10.49
C ILE A 38 0.30 -7.88 11.68
N TYR A 39 0.56 -7.17 12.78
CA TYR A 39 1.07 -7.79 13.99
C TYR A 39 0.12 -8.86 14.53
N ASN A 40 0.59 -10.10 14.61
CA ASN A 40 -0.22 -11.25 15.00
C ASN A 40 -1.53 -11.45 14.20
N ILE A 41 -1.52 -11.12 12.91
CA ILE A 41 -2.69 -11.29 12.04
C ILE A 41 -3.16 -12.75 12.01
N ASP A 42 -4.49 -12.95 12.12
CA ASP A 42 -5.10 -14.25 11.85
C ASP A 42 -5.04 -14.53 10.33
N PRO A 43 -4.47 -15.67 9.89
CA PRO A 43 -4.41 -16.02 8.46
C PRO A 43 -5.78 -16.01 7.75
N ASN A 44 -6.88 -16.20 8.48
CA ASN A 44 -8.23 -16.14 7.92
C ASN A 44 -8.63 -14.74 7.46
N GLU A 45 -7.96 -13.69 7.93
CA GLU A 45 -8.20 -12.32 7.47
C GLU A 45 -8.00 -12.16 5.95
N TRP A 46 -7.10 -12.94 5.36
CA TRP A 46 -6.87 -12.95 3.92
C TRP A 46 -7.96 -13.63 3.10
N LEU A 47 -8.87 -14.37 3.74
CA LEU A 47 -9.93 -15.11 3.06
C LEU A 47 -11.23 -14.32 2.94
N SER A 48 -11.43 -13.32 3.78
CA SER A 48 -12.73 -12.68 4.03
C SER A 48 -13.13 -11.62 3.01
N ASN A 49 -12.18 -11.12 2.21
CA ASN A 49 -12.42 -10.03 1.25
C ASN A 49 -11.84 -10.36 -0.12
N ASP A 50 -12.38 -9.71 -1.15
CA ASP A 50 -11.85 -9.77 -2.51
C ASP A 50 -10.95 -8.57 -2.83
N LEU A 51 -11.11 -7.45 -2.09
CA LEU A 51 -10.28 -6.25 -2.19
C LEU A 51 -9.54 -5.97 -0.89
N PHE A 52 -8.22 -5.89 -0.99
CA PHE A 52 -7.31 -5.53 0.10
C PHE A 52 -6.55 -4.25 -0.23
N ILE A 53 -6.39 -3.39 0.77
CA ILE A 53 -5.46 -2.27 0.72
C ILE A 53 -4.33 -2.56 1.70
N ILE A 54 -3.09 -2.50 1.25
CA ILE A 54 -1.92 -2.76 2.10
C ILE A 54 -1.19 -1.46 2.37
N GLY A 55 -0.88 -1.21 3.65
CA GLY A 55 -0.08 -0.08 4.09
C GLY A 55 1.27 -0.53 4.65
N ILE A 56 2.37 0.01 4.11
CA ILE A 56 3.72 -0.36 4.52
C ILE A 56 4.69 0.81 4.46
N PRO A 57 5.39 1.17 5.57
CA PRO A 57 6.52 2.07 5.50
C PRO A 57 7.78 1.32 5.05
N THR A 58 8.68 2.04 4.35
CA THR A 58 10.03 1.56 4.05
C THR A 58 11.01 2.20 5.02
N TRP A 59 11.84 1.37 5.65
CA TRP A 59 12.83 1.79 6.61
C TRP A 59 14.24 1.75 6.03
N TYR A 60 15.07 2.73 6.40
CA TYR A 60 16.51 2.80 6.06
C TYR A 60 16.80 2.39 4.59
N ASP A 61 17.66 1.41 4.41
CA ASP A 61 18.16 0.94 3.11
C ASP A 61 17.17 -0.02 2.41
N GLY A 62 15.88 0.30 2.41
CA GLY A 62 14.84 -0.51 1.78
C GLY A 62 14.34 -1.67 2.63
N GLU A 63 14.50 -1.57 3.95
CA GLU A 63 14.06 -2.59 4.90
C GLU A 63 12.54 -2.57 5.08
N LEU A 64 11.95 -3.77 5.22
CA LEU A 64 10.55 -3.89 5.60
C LEU A 64 10.33 -3.40 7.03
N GLN A 65 9.15 -2.86 7.29
CA GLN A 65 8.67 -2.62 8.64
C GLN A 65 8.68 -3.94 9.43
N SER A 66 9.00 -3.90 10.72
CA SER A 66 9.33 -5.08 11.52
C SER A 66 8.26 -6.17 11.49
N ASP A 67 6.99 -5.84 11.62
CA ASP A 67 5.90 -6.81 11.63
C ASP A 67 5.68 -7.43 10.24
N TRP A 68 5.89 -6.66 9.16
CA TRP A 68 5.91 -7.18 7.81
C TRP A 68 7.12 -8.08 7.55
N ASP A 69 8.30 -7.74 8.08
CA ASP A 69 9.49 -8.58 7.97
C ASP A 69 9.29 -9.94 8.67
N ASP A 70 8.69 -9.93 9.85
CA ASP A 70 8.32 -11.14 10.56
C ASP A 70 7.28 -12.00 9.82
N TYR A 71 6.35 -11.35 9.10
CA TYR A 71 5.24 -12.03 8.42
C TYR A 71 5.53 -12.43 6.97
N ILE A 72 6.55 -11.87 6.33
CA ILE A 72 6.77 -12.01 4.88
C ILE A 72 6.85 -13.47 4.41
N GLU A 73 7.46 -14.36 5.19
CA GLU A 73 7.59 -15.76 4.81
C GLU A 73 6.24 -16.51 4.84
N ASP A 74 5.32 -16.12 5.71
CA ASP A 74 3.95 -16.64 5.71
C ASP A 74 3.12 -16.00 4.60
N PHE A 75 3.31 -14.72 4.34
CA PHE A 75 2.67 -14.01 3.23
C PHE A 75 2.97 -14.65 1.86
N LYS A 76 4.20 -15.09 1.64
CA LYS A 76 4.64 -15.81 0.43
C LYS A 76 3.95 -17.15 0.20
N LYS A 77 3.34 -17.75 1.23
CA LYS A 77 2.65 -19.05 1.15
C LYS A 77 1.16 -18.92 0.81
N LEU A 78 0.61 -17.71 0.84
CA LEU A 78 -0.82 -17.47 0.59
C LEU A 78 -1.15 -17.58 -0.90
N ASP A 79 -2.36 -18.06 -1.21
CA ASP A 79 -2.91 -18.05 -2.57
C ASP A 79 -3.77 -16.79 -2.76
N PHE A 80 -3.39 -15.96 -3.72
CA PHE A 80 -4.08 -14.69 -4.00
C PHE A 80 -4.91 -14.72 -5.29
N LYS A 81 -5.14 -15.89 -5.87
CA LYS A 81 -6.00 -16.00 -7.05
C LYS A 81 -7.39 -15.43 -6.81
N GLY A 82 -7.83 -14.58 -7.73
CA GLY A 82 -9.12 -13.91 -7.65
C GLY A 82 -9.19 -12.75 -6.65
N LYS A 83 -8.07 -12.41 -6.01
CA LYS A 83 -7.98 -11.29 -5.08
C LYS A 83 -7.32 -10.07 -5.72
N THR A 84 -7.85 -8.91 -5.38
CA THR A 84 -7.36 -7.61 -5.85
C THR A 84 -6.71 -6.85 -4.70
N PHE A 85 -5.58 -6.24 -4.99
CA PHE A 85 -4.80 -5.47 -4.03
C PHE A 85 -4.56 -4.06 -4.53
N ALA A 86 -4.55 -3.12 -3.60
CA ALA A 86 -3.97 -1.80 -3.77
C ALA A 86 -2.95 -1.58 -2.65
N ILE A 87 -1.84 -0.90 -2.93
CA ILE A 87 -0.77 -0.73 -1.95
C ILE A 87 -0.48 0.76 -1.80
N PHE A 88 -0.30 1.22 -0.56
CA PHE A 88 0.31 2.51 -0.31
C PHE A 88 1.53 2.32 0.60
N GLY A 89 2.53 3.14 0.39
CA GLY A 89 3.77 3.05 1.15
C GLY A 89 4.26 4.42 1.57
N LEU A 90 4.88 4.49 2.75
CA LEU A 90 5.56 5.67 3.24
C LEU A 90 7.07 5.53 3.02
N GLY A 91 7.71 6.62 2.61
CA GLY A 91 9.15 6.67 2.43
C GLY A 91 9.67 8.10 2.47
N ASP A 92 10.99 8.23 2.49
CA ASP A 92 11.72 9.50 2.47
C ASP A 92 12.51 9.59 1.15
N GLN A 93 11.97 10.36 0.21
CA GLN A 93 12.56 10.50 -1.13
C GLN A 93 13.88 11.28 -1.14
N ILE A 94 14.17 12.05 -0.10
CA ILE A 94 15.38 12.86 0.03
C ILE A 94 16.44 12.13 0.84
N GLY A 95 16.10 11.66 2.05
CA GLY A 95 17.03 10.97 2.92
C GLY A 95 17.39 9.56 2.47
N TYR A 96 16.44 8.86 1.83
CA TYR A 96 16.59 7.47 1.37
C TYR A 96 16.10 7.29 -0.07
N GLY A 97 16.49 8.20 -0.94
CA GLY A 97 16.03 8.25 -2.34
C GLY A 97 16.45 7.06 -3.23
N GLU A 98 17.42 6.25 -2.81
CA GLU A 98 17.82 5.00 -3.48
C GLU A 98 16.91 3.81 -3.12
N TYR A 99 16.07 3.97 -2.10
CA TYR A 99 15.20 2.93 -1.54
C TYR A 99 13.75 3.40 -1.41
N PHE A 100 13.39 4.43 -2.15
CA PHE A 100 12.10 5.11 -1.98
C PHE A 100 10.94 4.15 -2.17
N VAL A 101 10.13 3.99 -1.13
CA VAL A 101 8.95 3.12 -1.04
C VAL A 101 9.18 1.67 -1.52
N ASP A 102 10.38 1.15 -1.32
CA ASP A 102 10.76 -0.22 -1.73
C ASP A 102 9.82 -1.28 -1.16
N GLY A 103 9.26 -1.07 0.02
CA GLY A 103 8.29 -1.98 0.63
C GLY A 103 7.08 -2.26 -0.27
N ILE A 104 6.62 -1.27 -1.04
CA ILE A 104 5.56 -1.47 -2.04
C ILE A 104 5.98 -2.53 -3.06
N GLY A 105 7.19 -2.41 -3.60
CA GLY A 105 7.69 -3.33 -4.63
C GLY A 105 7.91 -4.74 -4.10
N ILE A 106 8.41 -4.87 -2.88
CA ILE A 106 8.63 -6.18 -2.24
C ILE A 106 7.31 -6.93 -2.08
N LEU A 107 6.26 -6.28 -1.60
CA LEU A 107 4.95 -6.90 -1.44
C LEU A 107 4.25 -7.14 -2.79
N ALA A 108 4.39 -6.22 -3.74
CA ALA A 108 3.83 -6.36 -5.08
C ALA A 108 4.36 -7.61 -5.80
N GLU A 109 5.66 -7.88 -5.70
CA GLU A 109 6.28 -9.09 -6.26
C GLU A 109 5.63 -10.37 -5.71
N VAL A 110 5.42 -10.45 -4.40
CA VAL A 110 4.78 -11.61 -3.76
C VAL A 110 3.33 -11.75 -4.21
N ILE A 111 2.57 -10.67 -4.22
CA ILE A 111 1.16 -10.69 -4.62
C ILE A 111 1.00 -11.21 -6.06
N LEU A 112 1.79 -10.67 -6.99
CA LEU A 112 1.74 -11.08 -8.39
C LEU A 112 2.21 -12.52 -8.59
N ALA A 113 3.28 -12.95 -7.92
CA ALA A 113 3.79 -14.32 -7.98
C ALA A 113 2.76 -15.33 -7.45
N ASN A 114 1.91 -14.94 -6.51
CA ASN A 114 0.88 -15.77 -5.90
C ASN A 114 -0.50 -15.66 -6.58
N GLY A 115 -0.56 -15.00 -7.75
CA GLY A 115 -1.76 -14.95 -8.60
C GLY A 115 -2.73 -13.81 -8.28
N GLY A 116 -2.36 -12.88 -7.41
CA GLY A 116 -3.14 -11.68 -7.12
C GLY A 116 -3.04 -10.63 -8.25
N GLN A 117 -3.97 -9.70 -8.24
CA GLN A 117 -4.00 -8.55 -9.14
C GLN A 117 -3.73 -7.28 -8.33
N ILE A 118 -3.00 -6.34 -8.93
CA ILE A 118 -2.73 -5.04 -8.30
C ILE A 118 -3.40 -3.94 -9.12
N ILE A 119 -4.11 -3.05 -8.42
CA ILE A 119 -4.72 -1.82 -8.94
C ILE A 119 -4.13 -0.61 -8.21
N GLY A 120 -4.47 0.59 -8.66
CA GLY A 120 -4.03 1.83 -8.01
C GLY A 120 -2.57 2.19 -8.29
N HIS A 121 -2.07 1.89 -9.48
CA HIS A 121 -0.74 2.34 -9.90
C HIS A 121 -0.68 3.88 -9.85
N TRP A 122 0.41 4.41 -9.30
CA TRP A 122 0.55 5.83 -9.02
C TRP A 122 1.68 6.47 -9.84
N PRO A 123 1.49 7.67 -10.41
CA PRO A 123 2.53 8.33 -11.21
C PRO A 123 3.79 8.65 -10.40
N THR A 124 4.97 8.52 -11.05
CA THR A 124 6.26 8.92 -10.47
C THR A 124 6.50 10.44 -10.58
N GLU A 125 5.69 11.14 -11.36
CA GLU A 125 5.81 12.60 -11.56
C GLU A 125 5.68 13.35 -10.23
N GLY A 126 6.57 14.31 -10.03
CA GLY A 126 6.58 15.17 -8.85
C GLY A 126 7.40 14.63 -7.68
N TYR A 127 7.96 13.44 -7.79
CA TYR A 127 8.87 12.87 -6.77
C TYR A 127 10.33 13.04 -7.16
N THR A 128 11.18 13.25 -6.15
CA THR A 128 12.63 13.32 -6.28
C THR A 128 13.26 12.10 -5.61
N PHE A 129 13.48 11.04 -6.35
CA PHE A 129 14.16 9.82 -5.88
C PHE A 129 15.12 9.32 -6.94
N SER A 130 16.10 8.48 -6.56
CA SER A 130 17.07 7.91 -7.51
C SER A 130 16.66 6.54 -8.00
N GLU A 131 16.21 5.67 -7.08
CA GLU A 131 15.84 4.28 -7.37
C GLU A 131 14.64 3.86 -6.50
N SER A 132 13.85 2.91 -7.00
CA SER A 132 12.77 2.30 -6.25
C SER A 132 12.43 0.92 -6.79
N LYS A 133 12.26 -0.05 -5.88
CA LYS A 133 11.69 -1.38 -6.21
C LYS A 133 10.20 -1.34 -6.51
N ALA A 134 9.54 -0.23 -6.17
CA ALA A 134 8.09 -0.07 -6.36
C ALA A 134 7.69 0.27 -7.80
N LEU A 135 8.63 0.41 -8.73
CA LEU A 135 8.33 0.79 -10.12
C LEU A 135 7.72 -0.36 -10.92
N VAL A 136 6.56 -0.10 -11.53
CA VAL A 136 5.98 -0.94 -12.59
C VAL A 136 6.71 -0.67 -13.90
N ASP A 137 6.91 0.61 -14.20
CA ASP A 137 7.61 1.16 -15.35
C ASP A 137 8.28 2.50 -14.95
N GLU A 138 8.83 3.22 -15.92
CA GLU A 138 9.51 4.51 -15.68
C GLU A 138 8.57 5.60 -15.10
N ASN A 139 7.26 5.46 -15.30
CA ASN A 139 6.27 6.51 -15.02
C ASN A 139 5.32 6.16 -13.87
N HIS A 140 5.33 4.91 -13.35
CA HIS A 140 4.37 4.47 -12.34
C HIS A 140 5.01 3.60 -11.26
N PHE A 141 4.58 3.85 -10.02
CA PHE A 141 4.72 2.93 -8.90
C PHE A 141 3.58 1.89 -8.91
N PHE A 142 3.81 0.72 -8.32
CA PHE A 142 2.76 -0.27 -8.05
C PHE A 142 1.65 0.22 -7.13
N GLY A 143 1.87 1.29 -6.39
CA GLY A 143 0.91 1.86 -5.45
C GLY A 143 1.22 3.30 -5.08
N LEU A 144 0.43 3.87 -4.17
CA LEU A 144 0.57 5.25 -3.74
C LEU A 144 1.81 5.46 -2.89
N ALA A 145 2.71 6.32 -3.36
CA ALA A 145 3.89 6.75 -2.60
C ALA A 145 3.56 8.00 -1.76
N ILE A 146 3.81 7.92 -0.45
CA ILE A 146 3.57 9.00 0.52
C ILE A 146 4.90 9.36 1.18
N ASP A 147 5.20 10.66 1.25
CA ASP A 147 6.39 11.20 1.88
C ASP A 147 6.00 12.21 2.96
N GLU A 148 5.76 11.71 4.18
CA GLU A 148 5.42 12.54 5.33
C GLU A 148 6.63 13.33 5.87
N ASP A 149 7.85 12.91 5.55
CA ASP A 149 9.06 13.57 6.01
C ASP A 149 9.35 14.87 5.25
N ASN A 150 9.06 14.91 3.95
CA ASN A 150 9.40 16.03 3.08
C ASN A 150 8.19 16.75 2.47
N GLU A 151 7.05 16.07 2.31
CA GLU A 151 5.89 16.55 1.57
C GLU A 151 4.56 16.20 2.26
N ASP A 152 4.48 16.34 3.58
CA ASP A 152 3.28 16.02 4.37
C ASP A 152 2.05 16.86 3.93
N GLU A 153 2.25 18.06 3.43
CA GLU A 153 1.18 18.91 2.88
C GLU A 153 0.50 18.32 1.63
N MET A 154 1.16 17.39 0.95
CA MET A 154 0.62 16.76 -0.26
C MET A 154 -0.13 15.46 0.03
N THR A 155 -0.03 14.89 1.21
CA THR A 155 -0.58 13.58 1.56
C THR A 155 -2.08 13.51 1.39
N PHE A 156 -2.82 14.51 1.85
CA PHE A 156 -4.28 14.53 1.73
C PHE A 156 -4.75 14.46 0.26
N ASP A 157 -4.21 15.32 -0.59
CA ASP A 157 -4.59 15.35 -2.00
C ASP A 157 -4.20 14.07 -2.73
N ARG A 158 -3.01 13.51 -2.44
CA ARG A 158 -2.56 12.23 -2.99
C ARG A 158 -3.49 11.09 -2.62
N VAL A 159 -3.86 10.98 -1.35
CA VAL A 159 -4.80 9.95 -0.87
C VAL A 159 -6.16 10.11 -1.53
N ARG A 160 -6.72 11.31 -1.56
CA ARG A 160 -8.04 11.58 -2.16
C ARG A 160 -8.08 11.19 -3.64
N ILE A 161 -7.10 11.62 -4.44
CA ILE A 161 -7.03 11.31 -5.86
C ILE A 161 -6.87 9.80 -6.08
N TRP A 162 -6.01 9.17 -5.28
CA TRP A 162 -5.78 7.73 -5.38
C TRP A 162 -7.02 6.90 -5.04
N VAL A 163 -7.74 7.27 -3.98
CA VAL A 163 -8.98 6.58 -3.61
C VAL A 163 -10.08 6.74 -4.66
N GLU A 164 -10.21 7.92 -5.27
CA GLU A 164 -11.12 8.14 -6.41
C GLU A 164 -10.72 7.23 -7.59
N GLN A 165 -9.44 7.12 -7.90
CA GLN A 165 -8.91 6.19 -8.90
C GLN A 165 -9.30 4.75 -8.57
N LEU A 166 -9.07 4.27 -7.34
CA LEU A 166 -9.44 2.93 -6.91
C LEU A 166 -10.93 2.65 -7.09
N GLY A 167 -11.78 3.61 -6.70
CA GLY A 167 -13.23 3.50 -6.87
C GLY A 167 -13.66 3.34 -8.34
N ASN A 168 -12.93 3.95 -9.26
CA ASN A 168 -13.19 3.81 -10.70
C ASN A 168 -12.66 2.48 -11.25
N GLU A 169 -11.43 2.12 -10.93
CA GLU A 169 -10.81 0.86 -11.37
C GLU A 169 -11.62 -0.37 -10.90
N VAL A 170 -12.11 -0.36 -9.66
CA VAL A 170 -12.95 -1.45 -9.14
C VAL A 170 -14.26 -1.59 -9.91
N LYS A 171 -14.88 -0.49 -10.33
CA LYS A 171 -16.11 -0.54 -11.17
C LYS A 171 -15.86 -1.16 -12.53
N GLU A 172 -14.65 -1.02 -13.07
CA GLU A 172 -14.26 -1.62 -14.36
C GLU A 172 -13.99 -3.13 -14.25
N LEU A 173 -13.71 -3.62 -13.04
CA LEU A 173 -13.49 -5.05 -12.77
C LEU A 173 -14.79 -5.85 -12.55
N LEU A 174 -15.89 -5.17 -12.24
CA LEU A 174 -17.20 -5.77 -11.98
C LEU A 174 -18.03 -5.89 -13.26
#